data_5481df0531bd224f1bf2e084ba1b336a
#
_entry.id   5481df0531bd224f1bf2e084ba1b336a
#
_cell.length_a   1.000
_cell.length_b   1.000
_cell.length_c   1.000
_cell.angle_alpha   90.00
_cell.angle_beta   90.00
_cell.angle_gamma   90.00
#
_symmetry.space_group_name_H-M   'P 1'
#
loop_
_entity.id
_entity.type
_entity.pdbx_description
1 polymer ?
#
loop_
_entity_poly.entity_id
_entity_poly.type
_entity_poly.pdbx_seq_one_letter_code
_entity_poly.pdbx_strand_id
1 'polypeptide(L)'
;MSGNHADPFAEALIASLPGLRRYAAALAGNVTAADDLVQDCIERALKRSETLRDTRRMGGWLRSILHNVHIDDMRRRRARIVGVDFTEMDNDLALSAAPADHGANIDFMRAFNGLSVEHKQVLLLSGLEGLNYREIGAEIGIPIGTVMSRLARARERLRQALEAESFLSLNAQLESMRSAKR
;
A
#
# COMPACT_ATOMS: atom_id res chain seq x y z
N MET A 1 -21.43 -37.03 -18.64
CA MET A 1 -20.32 -36.81 -17.69
C MET A 1 -19.70 -35.47 -18.02
N SER A 2 -20.22 -34.38 -17.43
CA SER A 2 -19.72 -33.03 -17.65
C SER A 2 -18.45 -32.86 -16.82
N GLY A 3 -17.29 -32.89 -17.48
CA GLY A 3 -16.03 -32.54 -16.82
C GLY A 3 -16.12 -31.11 -16.34
N ASN A 4 -16.03 -30.96 -15.02
CA ASN A 4 -15.87 -29.66 -14.37
C ASN A 4 -14.48 -29.12 -14.75
N HIS A 5 -14.36 -28.50 -15.93
CA HIS A 5 -13.19 -27.70 -16.25
C HIS A 5 -13.28 -26.46 -15.35
N ALA A 6 -12.52 -26.48 -14.27
CA ALA A 6 -12.38 -25.31 -13.41
C ALA A 6 -11.92 -24.14 -14.31
N ASP A 7 -12.61 -23.01 -14.18
CA ASP A 7 -12.30 -21.81 -14.95
C ASP A 7 -10.86 -21.35 -14.66
N PRO A 8 -9.95 -21.34 -15.66
CA PRO A 8 -8.56 -20.96 -15.44
C PRO A 8 -8.39 -19.57 -14.80
N PHE A 9 -9.37 -18.67 -15.03
CA PHE A 9 -9.40 -17.35 -14.38
C PHE A 9 -9.70 -17.50 -12.89
N ALA A 10 -10.69 -18.30 -12.51
CA ALA A 10 -11.06 -18.51 -11.11
C ALA A 10 -9.93 -19.17 -10.34
N GLU A 11 -9.26 -20.19 -10.91
CA GLU A 11 -8.09 -20.83 -10.29
C GLU A 11 -6.95 -19.86 -10.05
N ALA A 12 -6.58 -19.06 -11.07
CA ALA A 12 -5.51 -18.07 -10.95
C ALA A 12 -5.86 -16.96 -9.95
N LEU A 13 -7.13 -16.53 -9.91
CA LEU A 13 -7.63 -15.56 -8.93
C LEU A 13 -7.47 -16.09 -7.51
N ILE A 14 -7.96 -17.31 -7.23
CA ILE A 14 -7.87 -17.94 -5.91
C ILE A 14 -6.41 -18.09 -5.48
N ALA A 15 -5.55 -18.57 -6.37
CA ALA A 15 -4.11 -18.71 -6.11
C ALA A 15 -3.42 -17.36 -5.78
N SER A 16 -3.93 -16.26 -6.32
CA SER A 16 -3.37 -14.93 -6.08
C SER A 16 -3.85 -14.26 -4.77
N LEU A 17 -4.95 -14.75 -4.16
CA LEU A 17 -5.55 -14.10 -2.98
C LEU A 17 -4.61 -13.94 -1.79
N PRO A 18 -3.76 -14.92 -1.40
CA PRO A 18 -2.87 -14.74 -0.25
C PRO A 18 -1.88 -13.59 -0.45
N GLY A 19 -1.30 -13.47 -1.66
CA GLY A 19 -0.42 -12.36 -2.01
C GLY A 19 -1.15 -11.02 -2.03
N LEU A 20 -2.33 -10.99 -2.64
CA LEU A 20 -3.16 -9.79 -2.73
C LEU A 20 -3.55 -9.25 -1.33
N ARG A 21 -3.93 -10.14 -0.40
CA ARG A 21 -4.24 -9.77 0.99
C ARG A 21 -3.05 -9.18 1.73
N ARG A 22 -1.86 -9.80 1.59
CA ARG A 22 -0.63 -9.24 2.19
C ARG A 22 -0.33 -7.85 1.65
N TYR A 23 -0.44 -7.67 0.33
CA TYR A 23 -0.23 -6.38 -0.32
C TYR A 23 -1.25 -5.33 0.15
N ALA A 24 -2.53 -5.69 0.21
CA ALA A 24 -3.60 -4.83 0.70
C ALA A 24 -3.39 -4.41 2.16
N ALA A 25 -3.01 -5.35 3.04
CA ALA A 25 -2.73 -5.06 4.45
C ALA A 25 -1.58 -4.06 4.62
N ALA A 26 -0.50 -4.25 3.86
CA ALA A 26 0.62 -3.32 3.86
C ALA A 26 0.24 -1.94 3.29
N LEU A 27 -0.59 -1.88 2.25
CA LEU A 27 -1.01 -0.63 1.63
C LEU A 27 -2.01 0.16 2.49
N ALA A 28 -3.03 -0.52 3.03
CA ALA A 28 -4.11 0.10 3.80
C ALA A 28 -3.72 0.43 5.26
N GLY A 29 -2.73 -0.28 5.82
CA GLY A 29 -2.23 -0.05 7.17
C GLY A 29 -3.11 -0.61 8.30
N ASN A 30 -4.28 -1.18 8.01
CA ASN A 30 -5.13 -1.91 8.96
C ASN A 30 -5.91 -3.04 8.28
N VAL A 31 -6.29 -4.03 9.07
CA VAL A 31 -6.90 -5.29 8.55
C VAL A 31 -8.28 -5.05 7.94
N THR A 32 -9.12 -4.27 8.60
CA THR A 32 -10.50 -4.01 8.12
C THR A 32 -10.50 -3.29 6.77
N ALA A 33 -9.71 -2.22 6.65
CA ALA A 33 -9.58 -1.51 5.38
C ALA A 33 -8.91 -2.36 4.29
N ALA A 34 -8.03 -3.29 4.66
CA ALA A 34 -7.42 -4.22 3.73
C ALA A 34 -8.44 -5.23 3.18
N ASP A 35 -9.31 -5.78 4.03
CA ASP A 35 -10.36 -6.71 3.62
C ASP A 35 -11.37 -6.04 2.69
N ASP A 36 -11.83 -4.83 3.02
CA ASP A 36 -12.69 -4.03 2.15
C ASP A 36 -12.02 -3.77 0.79
N LEU A 37 -10.74 -3.38 0.82
CA LEU A 37 -9.97 -3.12 -0.39
C LEU A 37 -9.81 -4.36 -1.28
N VAL A 38 -9.59 -5.53 -0.68
CA VAL A 38 -9.52 -6.81 -1.41
C VAL A 38 -10.87 -7.16 -2.00
N GLN A 39 -11.96 -6.99 -1.26
CA GLN A 39 -13.31 -7.26 -1.75
C GLN A 39 -13.64 -6.38 -2.96
N ASP A 40 -13.45 -5.06 -2.86
CA ASP A 40 -13.67 -4.11 -3.96
C ASP A 40 -12.80 -4.46 -5.18
N CYS A 41 -11.54 -4.88 -4.94
CA CYS A 41 -10.64 -5.31 -6.00
C CYS A 41 -11.17 -6.54 -6.73
N ILE A 42 -11.63 -7.58 -6.00
CA ILE A 42 -12.17 -8.81 -6.58
C ILE A 42 -13.44 -8.49 -7.38
N GLU A 43 -14.34 -7.67 -6.85
CA GLU A 43 -15.56 -7.28 -7.58
C GLU A 43 -15.25 -6.59 -8.91
N ARG A 44 -14.26 -5.67 -8.91
CA ARG A 44 -13.81 -5.00 -10.16
C ARG A 44 -13.09 -5.96 -11.09
N ALA A 45 -12.32 -6.90 -10.55
CA ALA A 45 -11.62 -7.92 -11.33
C ALA A 45 -12.61 -8.83 -12.06
N LEU A 46 -13.64 -9.31 -11.39
CA LEU A 46 -14.69 -10.14 -11.99
C LEU A 46 -15.42 -9.40 -13.12
N LYS A 47 -15.75 -8.11 -12.93
CA LYS A 47 -16.39 -7.27 -13.95
C LYS A 47 -15.48 -6.98 -15.17
N ARG A 48 -14.16 -7.17 -15.04
CA ARG A 48 -13.15 -6.86 -16.07
C ARG A 48 -12.35 -8.09 -16.48
N SER A 49 -12.83 -9.29 -16.18
CA SER A 49 -12.13 -10.56 -16.44
C SER A 49 -11.65 -10.70 -17.90
N GLU A 50 -12.44 -10.19 -18.86
CA GLU A 50 -12.11 -10.20 -20.29
C GLU A 50 -10.86 -9.37 -20.65
N THR A 51 -10.44 -8.43 -19.78
CA THR A 51 -9.24 -7.62 -20.03
C THR A 51 -7.94 -8.36 -19.68
N LEU A 52 -8.02 -9.45 -18.90
CA LEU A 52 -6.88 -10.29 -18.58
C LEU A 52 -6.64 -11.33 -19.68
N ARG A 53 -5.65 -11.08 -20.53
CA ARG A 53 -5.31 -12.00 -21.64
C ARG A 53 -4.44 -13.19 -21.23
N ASP A 54 -3.76 -13.11 -20.10
CA ASP A 54 -2.81 -14.11 -19.61
C ASP A 54 -2.93 -14.26 -18.11
N THR A 55 -3.45 -15.41 -17.66
CA THR A 55 -3.66 -15.72 -16.23
C THR A 55 -2.36 -15.75 -15.42
N ARG A 56 -1.20 -15.96 -16.05
CA ARG A 56 0.11 -15.88 -15.39
C ARG A 56 0.41 -14.46 -14.88
N ARG A 57 -0.26 -13.46 -15.43
CA ARG A 57 -0.15 -12.05 -15.02
C ARG A 57 -1.19 -11.63 -13.98
N MET A 58 -1.98 -12.58 -13.47
CA MET A 58 -3.08 -12.31 -12.52
C MET A 58 -2.63 -11.44 -11.34
N GLY A 59 -1.52 -11.79 -10.69
CA GLY A 59 -1.04 -11.05 -9.50
C GLY A 59 -0.77 -9.57 -9.78
N GLY A 60 -0.03 -9.25 -10.85
CA GLY A 60 0.24 -7.86 -11.24
C GLY A 60 -1.02 -7.11 -11.66
N TRP A 61 -1.89 -7.78 -12.41
CA TRP A 61 -3.16 -7.20 -12.85
C TRP A 61 -4.09 -6.88 -11.66
N LEU A 62 -4.20 -7.78 -10.67
CA LEU A 62 -4.96 -7.54 -9.45
C LEU A 62 -4.37 -6.40 -8.61
N ARG A 63 -3.04 -6.33 -8.47
CA ARG A 63 -2.40 -5.22 -7.74
C ARG A 63 -2.66 -3.86 -8.40
N SER A 64 -2.66 -3.78 -9.73
CA SER A 64 -3.01 -2.53 -10.41
C SER A 64 -4.47 -2.13 -10.20
N ILE A 65 -5.42 -3.08 -10.19
CA ILE A 65 -6.82 -2.81 -9.83
C ILE A 65 -6.91 -2.33 -8.38
N LEU A 66 -6.30 -3.05 -7.44
CA LEU A 66 -6.31 -2.75 -6.01
C LEU A 66 -5.73 -1.36 -5.72
N HIS A 67 -4.63 -1.01 -6.37
CA HIS A 67 -4.03 0.31 -6.23
C HIS A 67 -4.97 1.43 -6.70
N ASN A 68 -5.62 1.26 -7.86
CA ASN A 68 -6.61 2.21 -8.35
C ASN A 68 -7.81 2.33 -7.41
N VAL A 69 -8.32 1.21 -6.87
CA VAL A 69 -9.38 1.21 -5.85
C VAL A 69 -8.96 2.02 -4.64
N HIS A 70 -7.74 1.80 -4.14
CA HIS A 70 -7.22 2.49 -2.98
C HIS A 70 -7.08 4.01 -3.21
N ILE A 71 -6.54 4.43 -4.37
CA ILE A 71 -6.46 5.85 -4.74
C ILE A 71 -7.85 6.48 -4.81
N ASP A 72 -8.80 5.82 -5.46
CA ASP A 72 -10.18 6.31 -5.59
C ASP A 72 -10.84 6.49 -4.21
N ASP A 73 -10.62 5.53 -3.29
CA ASP A 73 -11.14 5.60 -1.93
C ASP A 73 -10.50 6.75 -1.15
N MET A 74 -9.19 6.90 -1.22
CA MET A 74 -8.46 8.01 -0.60
C MET A 74 -8.93 9.37 -1.12
N ARG A 75 -9.14 9.51 -2.43
CA ARG A 75 -9.70 10.73 -3.04
C ARG A 75 -11.10 11.03 -2.53
N ARG A 76 -11.97 10.02 -2.46
CA ARG A 76 -13.35 10.16 -1.94
C ARG A 76 -13.38 10.56 -0.47
N ARG A 77 -12.52 9.96 0.36
CA ARG A 77 -12.41 10.33 1.79
C ARG A 77 -11.98 11.77 1.96
N ARG A 78 -10.99 12.22 1.18
CA ARG A 78 -10.54 13.62 1.20
C ARG A 78 -11.62 14.60 0.76
N ALA A 79 -12.31 14.32 -0.34
CA ALA A 79 -13.40 15.16 -0.83
C ALA A 79 -14.50 15.34 0.22
N ARG A 80 -14.81 14.30 1.01
CA ARG A 80 -15.78 14.39 2.11
C ARG A 80 -15.31 15.27 3.28
N ILE A 81 -13.99 15.32 3.54
CA ILE A 81 -13.42 16.07 4.67
C ILE A 81 -13.22 17.55 4.30
N VAL A 82 -12.88 17.87 3.07
CA VAL A 82 -12.41 19.20 2.68
C VAL A 82 -13.43 19.96 1.80
N GLY A 83 -14.40 19.30 1.18
CA GLY A 83 -15.40 19.95 0.31
C GLY A 83 -14.81 20.64 -0.93
N VAL A 84 -13.57 20.31 -1.35
CA VAL A 84 -12.87 20.94 -2.47
C VAL A 84 -12.29 19.89 -3.40
N ASP A 85 -12.54 20.08 -4.70
CA ASP A 85 -11.90 19.33 -5.79
C ASP A 85 -10.40 19.68 -5.87
N PHE A 86 -9.53 18.69 -5.74
CA PHE A 86 -8.08 18.88 -5.92
C PHE A 86 -7.55 18.10 -7.12
N THR A 87 -7.17 18.87 -8.14
CA THR A 87 -6.15 18.46 -9.12
C THR A 87 -4.77 18.51 -8.47
N GLU A 88 -4.04 17.43 -8.69
CA GLU A 88 -2.58 17.26 -8.52
C GLU A 88 -1.84 18.24 -7.60
N MET A 89 -1.75 17.92 -6.31
CA MET A 89 -0.70 18.42 -5.43
C MET A 89 -0.12 17.30 -4.57
N ASP A 90 1.21 17.30 -4.48
CA ASP A 90 2.04 16.44 -3.63
C ASP A 90 1.41 16.28 -2.23
N ASN A 91 0.99 15.05 -1.91
CA ASN A 91 0.19 14.78 -0.71
C ASN A 91 1.07 14.50 0.50
N ASP A 92 1.36 15.53 1.25
CA ASP A 92 2.05 15.50 2.55
C ASP A 92 1.08 15.55 3.75
N LEU A 93 -0.13 14.98 3.65
CA LEU A 93 -1.01 14.90 4.83
C LEU A 93 -1.28 13.45 5.20
N ALA A 94 -0.49 12.97 6.17
CA ALA A 94 -0.74 11.74 6.89
C ALA A 94 -2.02 11.86 7.72
N LEU A 95 -3.06 11.09 7.40
CA LEU A 95 -4.14 10.84 8.34
C LEU A 95 -3.80 9.60 9.17
N SER A 96 -3.77 9.84 10.46
CA SER A 96 -3.59 8.92 11.57
C SER A 96 -4.37 7.62 11.40
N ALA A 97 -3.68 6.49 11.41
CA ALA A 97 -4.26 5.18 11.70
C ALA A 97 -3.83 4.73 13.09
N ALA A 98 -4.76 4.16 13.83
CA ALA A 98 -4.67 3.75 15.21
C ALA A 98 -3.57 2.69 15.48
N PRO A 99 -3.11 2.54 16.74
CA PRO A 99 -1.91 1.82 17.11
C PRO A 99 -2.15 0.32 17.18
N ALA A 100 -1.22 -0.45 16.65
CA ALA A 100 -1.03 -1.85 16.96
C ALA A 100 0.36 -2.04 17.56
N ASP A 101 0.39 -2.79 18.60
CA ASP A 101 1.40 -2.97 19.63
C ASP A 101 2.70 -3.65 19.17
N HIS A 102 3.84 -3.19 19.68
CA HIS A 102 5.23 -3.70 19.73
C HIS A 102 6.30 -2.81 19.07
N GLY A 103 6.85 -1.88 19.81
CA GLY A 103 8.12 -1.13 19.66
C GLY A 103 8.53 -0.71 18.23
N ALA A 104 9.57 -1.29 17.70
CA ALA A 104 10.16 -0.92 16.40
C ALA A 104 9.25 -1.18 15.18
N ASN A 105 8.26 -2.09 15.30
CA ASN A 105 7.32 -2.39 14.23
C ASN A 105 6.23 -1.32 14.10
N ILE A 106 5.89 -0.66 15.22
CA ILE A 106 4.92 0.44 15.25
C ILE A 106 5.50 1.66 14.58
N ASP A 107 6.73 2.01 14.93
CA ASP A 107 7.40 3.18 14.39
C ASP A 107 7.58 3.05 12.88
N PHE A 108 7.96 1.86 12.40
CA PHE A 108 8.02 1.57 10.97
C PHE A 108 6.66 1.71 10.29
N MET A 109 5.60 1.10 10.84
CA MET A 109 4.27 1.15 10.24
C MET A 109 3.69 2.57 10.25
N ARG A 110 3.96 3.36 11.29
CA ARG A 110 3.56 4.76 11.36
C ARG A 110 4.30 5.59 10.30
N ALA A 111 5.62 5.46 10.22
CA ALA A 111 6.45 6.13 9.23
C ALA A 111 6.04 5.73 7.79
N PHE A 112 5.82 4.43 7.55
CA PHE A 112 5.35 3.91 6.27
C PHE A 112 3.95 4.42 5.92
N ASN A 113 3.03 4.48 6.88
CA ASN A 113 1.68 4.99 6.68
C ASN A 113 1.65 6.49 6.38
N GLY A 114 2.65 7.25 6.81
CA GLY A 114 2.84 8.65 6.47
C GLY A 114 3.32 8.91 5.02
N LEU A 115 3.71 7.87 4.28
CA LEU A 115 4.12 8.03 2.88
C LEU A 115 2.92 8.21 1.94
N SER A 116 3.15 8.90 0.83
CA SER A 116 2.15 8.97 -0.25
C SER A 116 1.88 7.58 -0.84
N VAL A 117 0.69 7.42 -1.45
CA VAL A 117 0.27 6.12 -2.02
C VAL A 117 1.25 5.64 -3.09
N GLU A 118 1.79 6.56 -3.90
CA GLU A 118 2.77 6.25 -4.94
C GLU A 118 4.12 5.79 -4.36
N HIS A 119 4.54 6.37 -3.24
CA HIS A 119 5.75 5.95 -2.53
C HIS A 119 5.57 4.57 -1.89
N LYS A 120 4.42 4.32 -1.23
CA LYS A 120 4.09 3.00 -0.69
C LYS A 120 4.08 1.94 -1.79
N GLN A 121 3.46 2.24 -2.93
CA GLN A 121 3.35 1.33 -4.06
C GLN A 121 4.73 0.85 -4.54
N VAL A 122 5.64 1.76 -4.85
CA VAL A 122 6.97 1.37 -5.35
C VAL A 122 7.80 0.63 -4.31
N LEU A 123 7.65 0.99 -3.02
CA LEU A 123 8.31 0.27 -1.92
C LEU A 123 7.78 -1.15 -1.76
N LEU A 124 6.46 -1.35 -1.83
CA LEU A 124 5.83 -2.66 -1.72
C LEU A 124 6.18 -3.55 -2.91
N LEU A 125 6.15 -3.01 -4.13
CA LEU A 125 6.53 -3.77 -5.32
C LEU A 125 8.00 -4.18 -5.31
N SER A 126 8.89 -3.30 -4.82
CA SER A 126 10.31 -3.63 -4.71
C SER A 126 10.62 -4.53 -3.51
N GLY A 127 10.07 -4.24 -2.33
CA GLY A 127 10.43 -4.90 -1.07
C GLY A 127 9.61 -6.15 -0.76
N LEU A 128 8.29 -6.11 -0.96
CA LEU A 128 7.40 -7.23 -0.64
C LEU A 128 7.28 -8.22 -1.80
N GLU A 129 7.20 -7.70 -3.04
CA GLU A 129 7.03 -8.52 -4.25
C GLU A 129 8.36 -8.86 -4.94
N GLY A 130 9.46 -8.20 -4.55
CA GLY A 130 10.80 -8.47 -5.08
C GLY A 130 10.99 -8.06 -6.54
N LEU A 131 10.13 -7.20 -7.09
CA LEU A 131 10.19 -6.78 -8.48
C LEU A 131 11.39 -5.85 -8.74
N ASN A 132 12.04 -6.04 -9.89
CA ASN A 132 13.07 -5.10 -10.35
C ASN A 132 12.44 -3.82 -10.94
N TYR A 133 13.22 -2.78 -11.16
CA TYR A 133 12.72 -1.47 -11.60
C TYR A 133 12.00 -1.46 -12.95
N ARG A 134 12.39 -2.38 -13.88
CA ARG A 134 11.72 -2.54 -15.16
C ARG A 134 10.35 -3.20 -15.00
N GLU A 135 10.28 -4.23 -14.16
CA GLU A 135 9.04 -4.92 -13.84
C GLU A 135 8.06 -3.99 -13.14
N ILE A 136 8.54 -3.20 -12.15
CA ILE A 136 7.73 -2.17 -11.48
C ILE A 136 7.20 -1.17 -12.52
N GLY A 137 8.06 -0.63 -13.38
CA GLY A 137 7.65 0.33 -14.41
C GLY A 137 6.61 -0.24 -15.37
N ALA A 138 6.78 -1.50 -15.79
CA ALA A 138 5.83 -2.19 -16.64
C ALA A 138 4.48 -2.47 -15.93
N GLU A 139 4.52 -2.81 -14.63
CA GLU A 139 3.31 -3.12 -13.86
C GLU A 139 2.45 -1.88 -13.58
N ILE A 140 3.08 -0.76 -13.23
CA ILE A 140 2.34 0.47 -12.88
C ILE A 140 2.28 1.51 -14.01
N GLY A 141 2.85 1.20 -15.17
CA GLY A 141 2.72 2.04 -16.37
C GLY A 141 3.54 3.33 -16.32
N ILE A 142 4.70 3.36 -15.64
CA ILE A 142 5.56 4.54 -15.57
C ILE A 142 6.99 4.27 -16.08
N PRO A 143 7.71 5.31 -16.56
CA PRO A 143 9.10 5.16 -16.96
C PRO A 143 10.00 4.66 -15.84
N ILE A 144 11.03 3.87 -16.17
CA ILE A 144 12.00 3.33 -15.20
C ILE A 144 12.70 4.45 -14.39
N GLY A 145 12.99 5.58 -15.01
CA GLY A 145 13.55 6.74 -14.31
C GLY A 145 12.63 7.32 -13.23
N THR A 146 11.30 7.26 -13.48
CA THR A 146 10.29 7.64 -12.49
C THR A 146 10.23 6.64 -11.34
N VAL A 147 10.35 5.34 -11.61
CA VAL A 147 10.44 4.30 -10.57
C VAL A 147 11.65 4.56 -9.68
N MET A 148 12.83 4.80 -10.28
CA MET A 148 14.06 5.05 -9.53
C MET A 148 13.95 6.29 -8.64
N SER A 149 13.43 7.40 -9.18
CA SER A 149 13.27 8.65 -8.42
C SER A 149 12.22 8.51 -7.31
N ARG A 150 11.09 7.83 -7.55
CA ARG A 150 10.08 7.55 -6.53
C ARG A 150 10.64 6.66 -5.41
N LEU A 151 11.36 5.59 -5.74
CA LEU A 151 12.00 4.72 -4.75
C LEU A 151 13.04 5.46 -3.91
N ALA A 152 13.87 6.29 -4.52
CA ALA A 152 14.86 7.09 -3.80
C ALA A 152 14.18 8.04 -2.80
N ARG A 153 13.17 8.79 -3.25
CA ARG A 153 12.41 9.71 -2.38
C ARG A 153 11.62 8.97 -1.29
N ALA A 154 11.02 7.83 -1.63
CA ALA A 154 10.26 7.03 -0.68
C ALA A 154 11.15 6.49 0.45
N ARG A 155 12.35 5.98 0.11
CA ARG A 155 13.33 5.51 1.09
C ARG A 155 13.84 6.64 1.97
N GLU A 156 14.13 7.80 1.38
CA GLU A 156 14.61 8.96 2.13
C GLU A 156 13.54 9.48 3.10
N ARG A 157 12.28 9.63 2.65
CA ARG A 157 11.17 10.04 3.54
C ARG A 157 10.94 9.03 4.67
N LEU A 158 11.00 7.73 4.36
CA LEU A 158 10.85 6.68 5.38
C LEU A 158 11.97 6.76 6.42
N ARG A 159 13.23 6.95 5.98
CA ARG A 159 14.38 7.11 6.87
C ARG A 159 14.21 8.32 7.78
N GLN A 160 13.84 9.48 7.23
CA GLN A 160 13.61 10.71 7.99
C GLN A 160 12.49 10.54 9.04
N ALA A 161 11.40 9.88 8.65
CA ALA A 161 10.28 9.64 9.57
C ALA A 161 10.70 8.70 10.72
N LEU A 162 11.47 7.64 10.44
CA LEU A 162 11.99 6.73 11.46
C LEU A 162 12.98 7.40 12.42
N GLU A 163 13.84 8.29 11.92
CA GLU A 163 14.76 9.06 12.76
C GLU A 163 14.01 10.02 13.68
N ALA A 164 12.98 10.70 13.17
CA ALA A 164 12.15 11.60 13.97
C ALA A 164 11.39 10.85 15.08
N GLU A 165 10.79 9.69 14.77
CA GLU A 165 10.09 8.86 15.77
C GLU A 165 11.05 8.35 16.85
N SER A 166 12.25 7.91 16.48
CA SER A 166 13.29 7.47 17.43
C SER A 166 13.69 8.60 18.37
N PHE A 167 13.78 9.84 17.88
CA PHE A 167 14.11 11.00 18.70
C PHE A 167 12.98 11.37 19.67
N LEU A 168 11.73 11.27 19.24
CA LEU A 168 10.57 11.53 20.09
C LEU A 168 10.42 10.49 21.20
N SER A 169 10.63 9.21 20.88
CA SER A 169 10.56 8.12 21.85
C SER A 169 11.64 8.24 22.92
N LEU A 170 12.87 8.59 22.53
CA LEU A 170 13.98 8.82 23.46
C LEU A 170 13.70 10.00 24.40
N ASN A 171 13.19 11.12 23.88
CA ASN A 171 12.84 12.28 24.69
C ASN A 171 11.74 11.96 25.70
N ALA A 172 10.67 11.24 25.29
CA ALA A 172 9.60 10.82 26.20
C ALA A 172 10.12 9.92 27.32
N GLN A 173 11.05 9.00 27.04
CA GLN A 173 11.69 8.17 28.05
C GLN A 173 12.52 9.00 29.04
N LEU A 174 13.29 9.98 28.55
CA LEU A 174 14.07 10.87 29.42
C LEU A 174 13.19 11.74 30.31
N GLU A 175 12.05 12.22 29.82
CA GLU A 175 11.09 12.99 30.62
C GLU A 175 10.41 12.13 31.70
N SER A 176 10.03 10.90 31.36
CA SER A 176 9.46 9.97 32.34
C SER A 176 10.44 9.62 33.47
N MET A 177 11.72 9.40 33.12
CA MET A 177 12.78 9.18 34.14
C MET A 177 13.05 10.41 35.03
N ARG A 178 12.92 11.62 34.48
CA ARG A 178 13.03 12.86 35.27
C ARG A 178 11.85 13.05 36.21
N SER A 179 10.64 12.69 35.80
CA SER A 179 9.43 12.79 36.64
C SER A 179 9.40 11.75 37.76
N ALA A 180 9.99 10.56 37.55
CA ALA A 180 10.07 9.51 38.57
C ALA A 180 11.12 9.79 39.67
N LYS A 181 11.99 10.79 39.47
CA LYS A 181 13.01 11.20 40.47
C LYS A 181 12.58 12.39 41.34
N ARG A 182 11.38 12.88 41.19
CA ARG A 182 10.76 13.92 42.06
C ARG A 182 9.76 13.28 43.00
#